data_e05a21b1d533b15f28703dcfff551cee
#
_entry.id   e05a21b1d533b15f28703dcfff551cee
#
_cell.length_a   1.000
_cell.length_b   1.000
_cell.length_c   1.000
_cell.angle_alpha   90.00
_cell.angle_beta   90.00
_cell.angle_gamma   90.00
#
_symmetry.space_group_name_H-M   'P 1'
#
loop_
_entity.id
_entity.type
_entity.pdbx_description
1 polymer ?
#
loop_
_entity_poly.entity_id
_entity_poly.type
_entity_poly.pdbx_seq_one_letter_code
_entity_poly.pdbx_strand_id
1 'polypeptide(L)'
;MKEAIIVDQLGIYKEPTLVADDETGVSSIITYKDSEGGKQTAIVQGHIVAVPVPEGLHLPKWDFTQEQWIEGKPADELLILQKASKLAELKRLCTEAIEGTFTSSALGEEHVYSFDMEAQLNFQSTKELMNMHPNFTQTSWKTRDAGVLMHTKEQFTRLWLDGQMHKTNLIEKFRRLEKELEHATSVDAVNSIRW
;
A
#
# COMPACT_ATOMS: atom_id res chain seq x y z
N MET A 1 -33.07 15.32 7.88
CA MET A 1 -32.35 14.42 8.81
C MET A 1 -30.92 14.28 8.33
N LYS A 2 -29.96 14.34 9.23
CA LYS A 2 -28.53 14.19 8.91
C LYS A 2 -27.95 12.97 9.64
N GLU A 3 -26.79 12.50 9.13
CA GLU A 3 -26.05 11.40 9.74
C GLU A 3 -25.40 11.83 11.05
N ALA A 4 -25.44 10.94 12.03
CA ALA A 4 -24.75 11.02 13.30
C ALA A 4 -24.23 9.61 13.66
N ILE A 5 -23.37 9.53 14.67
CA ILE A 5 -22.71 8.28 15.05
C ILE A 5 -23.07 7.89 16.47
N ILE A 6 -23.50 6.65 16.66
CA ILE A 6 -23.60 6.06 17.99
C ILE A 6 -22.23 5.61 18.44
N VAL A 7 -21.82 6.06 19.62
CA VAL A 7 -20.60 5.63 20.29
C VAL A 7 -20.93 4.99 21.63
N ASP A 8 -20.06 4.13 22.13
CA ASP A 8 -20.20 3.59 23.49
C ASP A 8 -19.80 4.62 24.57
N GLN A 9 -19.85 4.21 25.84
CA GLN A 9 -19.49 5.06 26.98
C GLN A 9 -18.04 5.58 26.95
N LEU A 10 -17.15 4.90 26.21
CA LEU A 10 -15.75 5.28 26.04
C LEU A 10 -15.52 6.13 24.78
N GLY A 11 -16.60 6.43 24.03
CA GLY A 11 -16.53 7.19 22.79
C GLY A 11 -16.20 6.36 21.54
N ILE A 12 -16.06 5.03 21.64
CA ILE A 12 -15.72 4.16 20.51
C ILE A 12 -16.92 4.06 19.56
N TYR A 13 -16.67 4.25 18.28
CA TYR A 13 -17.63 4.10 17.19
C TYR A 13 -18.35 2.74 17.23
N LYS A 14 -19.66 2.75 17.06
CA LYS A 14 -20.52 1.55 16.96
C LYS A 14 -21.20 1.46 15.60
N GLU A 15 -22.08 2.40 15.31
CA GLU A 15 -22.87 2.40 14.07
C GLU A 15 -23.36 3.80 13.71
N PRO A 16 -23.70 4.07 12.44
CA PRO A 16 -24.31 5.31 12.03
C PRO A 16 -25.78 5.35 12.45
N THR A 17 -26.30 6.54 12.67
CA THR A 17 -27.72 6.82 12.92
C THR A 17 -28.15 8.11 12.23
N LEU A 18 -29.45 8.41 12.27
CA LEU A 18 -30.00 9.65 11.73
C LEU A 18 -30.58 10.48 12.85
N VAL A 19 -30.26 11.77 12.86
CA VAL A 19 -30.79 12.77 13.79
C VAL A 19 -31.48 13.91 13.03
N ALA A 20 -32.19 14.78 13.74
CA ALA A 20 -32.77 15.99 13.16
C ALA A 20 -31.63 16.90 12.60
N ASP A 21 -31.94 17.71 11.57
CA ASP A 21 -30.94 18.54 10.90
C ASP A 21 -30.34 19.62 11.82
N ASP A 22 -31.10 20.06 12.81
CA ASP A 22 -30.73 21.03 13.84
C ASP A 22 -30.00 20.44 15.06
N GLU A 23 -29.97 19.11 15.20
CA GLU A 23 -29.26 18.44 16.29
C GLU A 23 -27.77 18.67 16.14
N THR A 24 -27.08 19.08 17.20
CA THR A 24 -25.62 19.34 17.20
C THR A 24 -24.97 18.79 18.48
N GLY A 25 -23.65 18.51 18.39
CA GLY A 25 -22.87 18.07 19.53
C GLY A 25 -23.14 16.63 19.92
N VAL A 26 -23.27 16.35 21.21
CA VAL A 26 -23.38 15.01 21.79
C VAL A 26 -24.61 14.89 22.66
N SER A 27 -25.45 13.86 22.43
CA SER A 27 -26.58 13.50 23.27
C SER A 27 -26.38 12.10 23.87
N SER A 28 -26.90 11.87 25.09
CA SER A 28 -26.75 10.58 25.78
C SER A 28 -27.90 9.64 25.49
N ILE A 29 -27.61 8.37 25.23
CA ILE A 29 -28.59 7.28 25.15
C ILE A 29 -28.78 6.74 26.55
N ILE A 30 -29.97 6.99 27.14
CA ILE A 30 -30.28 6.65 28.53
C ILE A 30 -31.37 5.57 28.56
N THR A 31 -31.14 4.52 29.34
CA THR A 31 -32.13 3.55 29.72
C THR A 31 -32.43 3.67 31.22
N TYR A 32 -33.63 3.30 31.63
CA TYR A 32 -34.04 3.33 33.05
C TYR A 32 -34.16 1.91 33.57
N LYS A 33 -33.56 1.63 34.72
CA LYS A 33 -33.70 0.36 35.43
C LYS A 33 -34.45 0.59 36.72
N ASP A 34 -35.51 -0.19 36.93
CA ASP A 34 -36.25 -0.19 38.19
C ASP A 34 -35.40 -0.91 39.27
N SER A 35 -35.27 -0.26 40.43
CA SER A 35 -34.66 -0.85 41.61
C SER A 35 -35.77 -1.23 42.64
N GLU A 36 -35.45 -2.19 43.52
CA GLU A 36 -36.35 -2.54 44.61
C GLU A 36 -36.73 -1.28 45.41
N GLY A 37 -38.03 -0.94 45.46
CA GLY A 37 -38.55 0.27 46.09
C GLY A 37 -39.05 1.33 45.10
N GLY A 38 -39.21 1.04 43.81
CA GLY A 38 -39.86 1.92 42.82
C GLY A 38 -38.98 3.14 42.41
N LYS A 39 -37.70 3.17 42.74
CA LYS A 39 -36.76 4.19 42.27
C LYS A 39 -36.20 3.77 40.90
N GLN A 40 -36.40 4.63 39.90
CA GLN A 40 -35.76 4.46 38.59
C GLN A 40 -34.31 5.02 38.60
N THR A 41 -33.37 4.19 38.16
CA THR A 41 -31.97 4.60 37.98
C THR A 41 -31.69 4.76 36.51
N ALA A 42 -31.25 5.94 36.07
CA ALA A 42 -30.84 6.21 34.72
C ALA A 42 -29.45 5.57 34.44
N ILE A 43 -29.34 4.80 33.38
CA ILE A 43 -28.06 4.18 32.94
C ILE A 43 -27.77 4.70 31.55
N VAL A 44 -26.62 5.34 31.39
CA VAL A 44 -26.10 5.75 30.08
C VAL A 44 -25.55 4.51 29.35
N GLN A 45 -26.13 4.20 28.20
CA GLN A 45 -25.71 3.06 27.35
C GLN A 45 -24.64 3.45 26.32
N GLY A 46 -24.62 4.72 25.95
CA GLY A 46 -23.73 5.29 24.97
C GLY A 46 -24.11 6.72 24.65
N HIS A 47 -23.58 7.25 23.56
CA HIS A 47 -23.87 8.61 23.12
C HIS A 47 -24.12 8.66 21.61
N ILE A 48 -24.86 9.65 21.15
CA ILE A 48 -25.03 10.03 19.76
C ILE A 48 -24.18 11.27 19.53
N VAL A 49 -23.25 11.20 18.60
CA VAL A 49 -22.36 12.30 18.19
C VAL A 49 -22.79 12.83 16.85
N ALA A 50 -23.36 14.04 16.81
CA ALA A 50 -23.83 14.71 15.60
C ALA A 50 -22.72 15.54 14.91
N VAL A 51 -21.48 15.05 14.99
CA VAL A 51 -20.29 15.61 14.33
C VAL A 51 -19.76 14.56 13.35
N PRO A 52 -19.53 14.92 12.07
CA PRO A 52 -19.02 13.99 11.08
C PRO A 52 -17.66 13.39 11.48
N VAL A 53 -17.46 12.10 11.20
CA VAL A 53 -16.16 11.44 11.39
C VAL A 53 -15.22 11.90 10.28
N PRO A 54 -14.04 12.44 10.61
CA PRO A 54 -13.04 12.77 9.61
C PRO A 54 -12.47 11.52 8.96
N GLU A 55 -12.04 11.63 7.72
CA GLU A 55 -11.36 10.54 7.00
C GLU A 55 -10.01 10.20 7.65
N GLY A 56 -9.58 8.94 7.50
CA GLY A 56 -8.24 8.49 7.88
C GLY A 56 -8.13 7.89 9.28
N LEU A 57 -9.19 7.86 10.08
CA LEU A 57 -9.20 7.15 11.37
C LEU A 57 -9.50 5.66 11.15
N HIS A 58 -8.68 4.78 11.72
CA HIS A 58 -8.87 3.33 11.66
C HIS A 58 -9.94 2.84 12.65
N LEU A 59 -9.97 3.42 13.84
CA LEU A 59 -10.97 3.20 14.86
C LEU A 59 -11.44 4.55 15.40
N PRO A 60 -12.44 5.19 14.80
CA PRO A 60 -12.92 6.48 15.27
C PRO A 60 -13.35 6.41 16.74
N LYS A 61 -12.82 7.30 17.55
CA LYS A 61 -13.17 7.48 18.96
C LYS A 61 -13.48 8.93 19.22
N TRP A 62 -14.62 9.18 19.86
CA TRP A 62 -14.98 10.52 20.31
C TRP A 62 -14.28 10.86 21.63
N ASP A 63 -13.51 11.93 21.64
CA ASP A 63 -12.96 12.51 22.88
C ASP A 63 -13.95 13.50 23.47
N PHE A 64 -14.61 13.14 24.58
CA PHE A 64 -15.60 13.97 25.25
C PHE A 64 -15.01 15.21 25.91
N THR A 65 -13.68 15.25 26.12
CA THR A 65 -13.00 16.39 26.74
C THR A 65 -12.61 17.44 25.71
N GLN A 66 -12.12 16.97 24.54
CA GLN A 66 -11.69 17.84 23.44
C GLN A 66 -12.80 18.08 22.42
N GLU A 67 -13.94 17.38 22.54
CA GLU A 67 -15.09 17.42 21.63
C GLU A 67 -14.70 17.22 20.18
N GLN A 68 -13.85 16.20 19.93
CA GLN A 68 -13.38 15.85 18.59
C GLN A 68 -13.19 14.35 18.40
N TRP A 69 -13.21 13.91 17.14
CA TRP A 69 -12.83 12.55 16.78
C TRP A 69 -11.32 12.39 16.84
N ILE A 70 -10.87 11.32 17.48
CA ILE A 70 -9.45 10.91 17.56
C ILE A 70 -9.30 9.46 17.11
N GLU A 71 -8.08 9.04 16.83
CA GLU A 71 -7.76 7.63 16.62
C GLU A 71 -7.88 6.84 17.93
N GLY A 72 -8.76 5.86 17.95
CA GLY A 72 -9.01 4.98 19.10
C GLY A 72 -8.18 3.71 19.12
N LYS A 73 -7.51 3.40 17.98
CA LYS A 73 -6.65 2.23 17.89
C LYS A 73 -5.34 2.49 18.63
N PRO A 74 -4.84 1.53 19.44
CA PRO A 74 -3.52 1.62 20.08
C PRO A 74 -2.41 1.92 19.07
N ALA A 75 -1.45 2.75 19.45
CA ALA A 75 -0.40 3.22 18.55
C ALA A 75 0.47 2.09 17.98
N ASP A 76 0.71 1.04 18.75
CA ASP A 76 1.43 -0.17 18.33
C ASP A 76 0.65 -0.99 17.28
N GLU A 77 -0.66 -1.15 17.46
CA GLU A 77 -1.52 -1.81 16.48
C GLU A 77 -1.60 -0.98 15.17
N LEU A 78 -1.72 0.34 15.29
CA LEU A 78 -1.73 1.24 14.16
C LEU A 78 -0.41 1.16 13.38
N LEU A 79 0.72 1.15 14.08
CA LEU A 79 2.04 1.00 13.48
C LEU A 79 2.17 -0.32 12.71
N ILE A 80 1.67 -1.44 13.27
CA ILE A 80 1.67 -2.75 12.59
C ILE A 80 0.87 -2.68 11.28
N LEU A 81 -0.33 -2.10 11.32
CA LEU A 81 -1.18 -1.95 10.13
C LEU A 81 -0.52 -1.09 9.05
N GLN A 82 0.07 0.04 9.45
CA GLN A 82 0.75 0.95 8.53
C GLN A 82 1.98 0.30 7.89
N LYS A 83 2.76 -0.45 8.67
CA LYS A 83 3.88 -1.25 8.14
C LYS A 83 3.42 -2.28 7.12
N ALA A 84 2.34 -3.02 7.40
CA ALA A 84 1.82 -4.02 6.48
C ALA A 84 1.33 -3.38 5.16
N SER A 85 0.61 -2.26 5.25
CA SER A 85 0.15 -1.50 4.08
C SER A 85 1.32 -0.97 3.25
N LYS A 86 2.33 -0.37 3.89
CA LYS A 86 3.51 0.15 3.21
C LYS A 86 4.34 -0.95 2.55
N LEU A 87 4.49 -2.11 3.19
CA LEU A 87 5.17 -3.26 2.60
C LEU A 87 4.47 -3.75 1.33
N ALA A 88 3.13 -3.81 1.36
CA ALA A 88 2.35 -4.19 0.17
C ALA A 88 2.52 -3.18 -0.97
N GLU A 89 2.51 -1.86 -0.65
CA GLU A 89 2.80 -0.79 -1.61
C GLU A 89 4.19 -0.94 -2.23
N LEU A 90 5.24 -1.11 -1.42
CA LEU A 90 6.62 -1.27 -1.90
C LEU A 90 6.79 -2.52 -2.77
N LYS A 91 6.16 -3.65 -2.42
CA LYS A 91 6.17 -4.87 -3.24
C LYS A 91 5.54 -4.63 -4.61
N ARG A 92 4.37 -3.99 -4.65
CA ARG A 92 3.69 -3.64 -5.90
C ARG A 92 4.57 -2.76 -6.78
N LEU A 93 5.13 -1.67 -6.22
CA LEU A 93 6.01 -0.75 -6.94
C LEU A 93 7.28 -1.44 -7.46
N CYS A 94 7.88 -2.36 -6.69
CA CYS A 94 9.01 -3.15 -7.12
C CYS A 94 8.66 -4.02 -8.33
N THR A 95 7.53 -4.74 -8.28
CA THR A 95 7.06 -5.57 -9.39
C THR A 95 6.79 -4.74 -10.63
N GLU A 96 6.07 -3.63 -10.51
CA GLU A 96 5.78 -2.71 -11.62
C GLU A 96 7.06 -2.12 -12.25
N ALA A 97 8.05 -1.78 -11.43
CA ALA A 97 9.33 -1.28 -11.92
C ALA A 97 10.13 -2.37 -12.66
N ILE A 98 10.12 -3.61 -12.16
CA ILE A 98 10.77 -4.75 -12.82
C ILE A 98 10.09 -5.06 -14.15
N GLU A 99 8.76 -5.14 -14.17
CA GLU A 99 7.98 -5.51 -15.35
C GLU A 99 7.81 -4.35 -16.36
N GLY A 100 8.41 -3.22 -16.08
CA GLY A 100 8.42 -2.06 -16.96
C GLY A 100 9.36 -2.21 -18.15
N THR A 101 10.23 -1.22 -18.32
CA THR A 101 11.24 -1.18 -19.36
C THR A 101 12.61 -0.95 -18.76
N PHE A 102 13.64 -1.36 -19.47
CA PHE A 102 15.03 -1.02 -19.16
C PHE A 102 15.75 -0.52 -20.39
N THR A 103 16.88 0.15 -20.20
CA THR A 103 17.74 0.61 -21.29
C THR A 103 19.00 -0.25 -21.38
N SER A 104 19.49 -0.44 -22.60
CA SER A 104 20.76 -1.12 -22.87
C SER A 104 21.46 -0.50 -24.06
N SER A 105 22.78 -0.35 -23.95
CA SER A 105 23.65 0.08 -25.05
C SER A 105 24.34 -1.11 -25.73
N ALA A 106 23.75 -2.28 -25.72
CA ALA A 106 24.34 -3.49 -26.31
C ALA A 106 24.61 -3.38 -27.80
N LEU A 107 23.90 -2.51 -28.52
CA LEU A 107 24.09 -2.24 -29.96
C LEU A 107 25.06 -1.08 -30.26
N GLY A 108 25.65 -0.45 -29.24
CA GLY A 108 26.55 0.71 -29.39
C GLY A 108 25.84 2.04 -29.10
N GLU A 109 24.55 2.10 -29.19
CA GLU A 109 23.67 3.21 -28.76
C GLU A 109 22.59 2.71 -27.82
N GLU A 110 21.96 3.60 -27.06
CA GLU A 110 20.96 3.25 -26.07
C GLU A 110 19.60 2.97 -26.72
N HIS A 111 19.02 1.81 -26.39
CA HIS A 111 17.69 1.41 -26.78
C HIS A 111 16.87 0.99 -25.56
N VAL A 112 15.54 1.11 -25.68
CA VAL A 112 14.56 0.77 -24.64
C VAL A 112 13.93 -0.59 -24.92
N TYR A 113 13.97 -1.49 -23.96
CA TYR A 113 13.46 -2.85 -24.05
C TYR A 113 12.35 -3.11 -23.03
N SER A 114 11.33 -3.90 -23.41
CA SER A 114 10.35 -4.41 -22.47
C SER A 114 10.97 -5.47 -21.56
N PHE A 115 10.50 -5.52 -20.31
CA PHE A 115 10.96 -6.50 -19.34
C PHE A 115 9.80 -7.09 -18.52
N ASP A 116 8.61 -7.11 -19.11
CA ASP A 116 7.47 -7.85 -18.55
C ASP A 116 7.77 -9.36 -18.44
N MET A 117 6.89 -10.10 -17.78
CA MET A 117 7.08 -11.53 -17.53
C MET A 117 7.35 -12.32 -18.80
N GLU A 118 6.62 -12.03 -19.89
CA GLU A 118 6.81 -12.70 -21.19
C GLU A 118 8.18 -12.38 -21.78
N ALA A 119 8.59 -11.11 -21.75
CA ALA A 119 9.92 -10.69 -22.21
C ALA A 119 11.03 -11.37 -21.40
N GLN A 120 10.90 -11.46 -20.05
CA GLN A 120 11.88 -12.15 -19.21
C GLN A 120 12.03 -13.64 -19.59
N LEU A 121 10.90 -14.34 -19.84
CA LEU A 121 10.93 -15.73 -20.28
C LEU A 121 11.58 -15.88 -21.68
N ASN A 122 11.24 -15.00 -22.61
CA ASN A 122 11.82 -15.00 -23.95
C ASN A 122 13.33 -14.71 -23.91
N PHE A 123 13.78 -13.76 -23.06
CA PHE A 123 15.22 -13.51 -22.82
C PHE A 123 15.93 -14.77 -22.31
N GLN A 124 15.35 -15.46 -21.33
CA GLN A 124 15.96 -16.66 -20.77
C GLN A 124 16.01 -17.80 -21.80
N SER A 125 14.91 -18.07 -22.51
CA SER A 125 14.84 -19.12 -23.52
C SER A 125 15.80 -18.87 -24.68
N THR A 126 15.89 -17.63 -25.17
CA THR A 126 16.81 -17.27 -26.25
C THR A 126 18.28 -17.39 -25.79
N LYS A 127 18.58 -16.99 -24.55
CA LYS A 127 19.94 -17.14 -23.99
C LYS A 127 20.35 -18.60 -23.87
N GLU A 128 19.43 -19.46 -23.44
CA GLU A 128 19.64 -20.90 -23.34
C GLU A 128 19.84 -21.53 -24.72
N LEU A 129 19.00 -21.18 -25.69
CA LEU A 129 19.13 -21.64 -27.08
C LEU A 129 20.51 -21.27 -27.68
N MET A 130 20.96 -20.04 -27.48
CA MET A 130 22.31 -19.59 -27.94
C MET A 130 23.45 -20.35 -27.27
N ASN A 131 23.28 -20.82 -26.05
CA ASN A 131 24.27 -21.63 -25.34
C ASN A 131 24.33 -23.07 -25.86
N MET A 132 23.18 -23.64 -26.19
CA MET A 132 23.03 -25.03 -26.62
C MET A 132 23.39 -25.22 -28.13
N HIS A 133 23.23 -24.18 -28.93
CA HIS A 133 23.45 -24.23 -30.38
C HIS A 133 24.57 -23.31 -30.84
N PRO A 134 25.82 -23.84 -31.05
CA PRO A 134 26.97 -23.01 -31.44
C PRO A 134 26.75 -22.20 -32.75
N ASN A 135 25.91 -22.71 -33.66
CA ASN A 135 25.60 -22.06 -34.93
C ASN A 135 24.51 -20.97 -34.80
N PHE A 136 23.91 -20.80 -33.64
CA PHE A 136 22.95 -19.72 -33.38
C PHE A 136 23.73 -18.46 -32.98
N THR A 137 24.12 -17.67 -34.00
CA THR A 137 25.07 -16.55 -33.82
C THR A 137 24.39 -15.19 -33.71
N GLN A 138 23.11 -15.08 -34.04
CA GLN A 138 22.35 -13.82 -34.02
C GLN A 138 20.85 -14.08 -33.78
N THR A 139 20.17 -13.08 -33.26
CA THR A 139 18.72 -13.09 -33.06
C THR A 139 18.12 -11.70 -33.28
N SER A 140 16.87 -11.64 -33.70
CA SER A 140 16.12 -10.38 -33.73
C SER A 140 15.45 -10.13 -32.40
N TRP A 141 15.46 -8.88 -31.94
CA TRP A 141 14.76 -8.49 -30.72
C TRP A 141 14.05 -7.15 -30.89
N LYS A 142 12.82 -7.04 -30.35
CA LYS A 142 12.00 -5.83 -30.47
C LYS A 142 12.37 -4.82 -29.39
N THR A 143 12.71 -3.62 -29.81
CA THR A 143 12.85 -2.44 -28.93
C THR A 143 11.54 -1.65 -28.90
N ARG A 144 11.39 -0.79 -27.92
CA ARG A 144 10.23 0.11 -27.76
C ARG A 144 10.37 1.38 -28.60
N ASP A 145 11.59 1.76 -28.91
CA ASP A 145 11.96 3.01 -29.60
C ASP A 145 12.29 2.85 -31.06
N ALA A 146 12.90 1.72 -31.50
CA ALA A 146 13.41 1.55 -32.85
C ALA A 146 12.87 0.30 -33.59
N GLY A 147 11.90 -0.41 -33.03
CA GLY A 147 11.30 -1.60 -33.64
C GLY A 147 12.15 -2.85 -33.48
N VAL A 148 12.24 -3.72 -34.50
CA VAL A 148 12.95 -4.99 -34.44
C VAL A 148 14.39 -4.79 -34.92
N LEU A 149 15.37 -5.08 -34.06
CA LEU A 149 16.79 -4.96 -34.33
C LEU A 149 17.50 -6.31 -34.22
N MET A 150 18.53 -6.50 -35.05
CA MET A 150 19.35 -7.70 -35.00
C MET A 150 20.45 -7.56 -33.93
N HIS A 151 20.67 -8.61 -33.16
CA HIS A 151 21.70 -8.70 -32.15
C HIS A 151 22.58 -9.90 -32.42
N THR A 152 23.90 -9.71 -32.43
CA THR A 152 24.84 -10.84 -32.39
C THR A 152 24.73 -11.55 -31.02
N LYS A 153 25.31 -12.73 -30.92
CA LYS A 153 25.36 -13.50 -29.67
C LYS A 153 25.96 -12.68 -28.50
N GLU A 154 27.00 -11.92 -28.76
CA GLU A 154 27.68 -11.05 -27.80
C GLU A 154 26.79 -9.89 -27.40
N GLN A 155 26.15 -9.21 -28.35
CA GLN A 155 25.21 -8.11 -28.12
C GLN A 155 23.99 -8.59 -27.35
N PHE A 156 23.42 -9.72 -27.72
CA PHE A 156 22.28 -10.28 -26.97
C PHE A 156 22.67 -10.72 -25.56
N THR A 157 23.88 -11.26 -25.38
CA THR A 157 24.39 -11.61 -24.05
C THR A 157 24.55 -10.37 -23.18
N ARG A 158 25.00 -9.26 -23.72
CA ARG A 158 25.10 -7.97 -23.02
C ARG A 158 23.71 -7.45 -22.67
N LEU A 159 22.78 -7.44 -23.63
CA LEU A 159 21.40 -7.05 -23.43
C LEU A 159 20.73 -7.85 -22.30
N TRP A 160 20.92 -9.18 -22.32
CA TRP A 160 20.41 -10.07 -21.27
C TRP A 160 21.00 -9.72 -19.89
N LEU A 161 22.30 -9.46 -19.81
CA LEU A 161 22.95 -9.02 -18.57
C LEU A 161 22.37 -7.70 -18.06
N ASP A 162 22.21 -6.71 -18.93
CA ASP A 162 21.66 -5.41 -18.56
C ASP A 162 20.24 -5.55 -17.97
N GLY A 163 19.39 -6.42 -18.57
CA GLY A 163 18.07 -6.76 -18.02
C GLY A 163 18.14 -7.45 -16.65
N GLN A 164 19.09 -8.40 -16.45
CA GLN A 164 19.27 -9.04 -15.14
C GLN A 164 19.78 -8.05 -14.08
N MET A 165 20.68 -7.13 -14.45
CA MET A 165 21.17 -6.08 -13.56
C MET A 165 20.05 -5.10 -13.18
N HIS A 166 19.19 -4.69 -14.15
CA HIS A 166 18.00 -3.89 -13.87
C HIS A 166 17.14 -4.54 -12.78
N LYS A 167 16.76 -5.81 -12.97
CA LYS A 167 15.96 -6.57 -11.98
C LYS A 167 16.66 -6.65 -10.62
N THR A 168 17.94 -6.99 -10.61
CA THR A 168 18.71 -7.15 -9.37
C THR A 168 18.78 -5.85 -8.59
N ASN A 169 19.05 -4.73 -9.23
CA ASN A 169 19.14 -3.41 -8.61
C ASN A 169 17.77 -3.00 -7.96
N LEU A 170 16.65 -3.31 -8.62
CA LEU A 170 15.32 -3.02 -8.09
C LEU A 170 14.99 -3.91 -6.89
N ILE A 171 15.36 -5.19 -6.91
CA ILE A 171 15.21 -6.09 -5.77
C ILE A 171 16.07 -5.62 -4.59
N GLU A 172 17.29 -5.18 -4.82
CA GLU A 172 18.16 -4.64 -3.77
C GLU A 172 17.60 -3.33 -3.18
N LYS A 173 17.05 -2.45 -4.05
CA LYS A 173 16.33 -1.25 -3.58
C LYS A 173 15.16 -1.64 -2.67
N PHE A 174 14.33 -2.60 -3.09
CA PHE A 174 13.22 -3.10 -2.29
C PHE A 174 13.69 -3.63 -0.92
N ARG A 175 14.71 -4.49 -0.89
CA ARG A 175 15.24 -5.07 0.35
C ARG A 175 15.77 -4.00 1.32
N ARG A 176 16.39 -2.95 0.79
CA ARG A 176 16.84 -1.81 1.60
C ARG A 176 15.65 -1.09 2.24
N LEU A 177 14.60 -0.79 1.46
CA LEU A 177 13.39 -0.13 1.96
C LEU A 177 12.59 -1.03 2.93
N GLU A 178 12.53 -2.33 2.67
CA GLU A 178 11.93 -3.32 3.58
C GLU A 178 12.64 -3.32 4.94
N LYS A 179 13.97 -3.31 4.95
CA LYS A 179 14.76 -3.21 6.18
C LYS A 179 14.55 -1.88 6.91
N GLU A 180 14.46 -0.77 6.19
CA GLU A 180 14.13 0.54 6.76
C GLU A 180 12.75 0.52 7.41
N LEU A 181 11.76 -0.08 6.74
CA LEU A 181 10.40 -0.27 7.24
C LEU A 181 10.36 -1.13 8.52
N GLU A 182 11.14 -2.20 8.60
CA GLU A 182 11.25 -3.04 9.81
C GLU A 182 11.69 -2.22 11.02
N HIS A 183 12.65 -1.31 10.83
CA HIS A 183 13.23 -0.47 11.90
C HIS A 183 12.40 0.78 12.23
N ALA A 184 11.39 1.12 11.44
CA ALA A 184 10.53 2.26 11.71
C ALA A 184 9.77 2.06 13.04
N THR A 185 9.80 3.06 13.91
CA THR A 185 9.20 3.03 15.28
C THR A 185 7.97 3.92 15.40
N SER A 186 7.60 4.64 14.35
CA SER A 186 6.42 5.51 14.32
C SER A 186 5.73 5.48 12.97
N VAL A 187 4.46 5.84 12.94
CA VAL A 187 3.67 5.98 11.71
C VAL A 187 4.29 7.02 10.77
N ASP A 188 4.82 8.12 11.30
CA ASP A 188 5.49 9.15 10.49
C ASP A 188 6.77 8.62 9.83
N ALA A 189 7.56 7.81 10.56
CA ALA A 189 8.72 7.13 10.00
C ALA A 189 8.32 6.17 8.87
N VAL A 190 7.25 5.39 9.03
CA VAL A 190 6.69 4.52 7.97
C VAL A 190 6.25 5.35 6.77
N ASN A 191 5.55 6.46 7.01
CA ASN A 191 5.04 7.34 5.97
C ASN A 191 6.14 8.13 5.24
N SER A 192 7.34 8.25 5.78
CA SER A 192 8.48 8.90 5.13
C SER A 192 9.17 8.01 4.10
N ILE A 193 9.02 6.69 4.19
CA ILE A 193 9.63 5.73 3.27
C ILE A 193 9.01 5.87 1.87
N ARG A 194 9.85 6.04 0.85
CA ARG A 194 9.44 6.21 -0.57
C ARG A 194 10.17 5.21 -1.46
N TRP A 195 9.45 4.77 -2.47
CA TRP A 195 10.02 3.97 -3.56
C TRP A 195 11.01 4.75 -4.42
#